data_0b81591652a20f6197bb6c78643ab45f
#
_entry.id   0b81591652a20f6197bb6c78643ab45f
#
_cell.length_a   1.000
_cell.length_b   1.000
_cell.length_c   1.000
_cell.angle_alpha   90.00
_cell.angle_beta   90.00
_cell.angle_gamma   90.00
#
_symmetry.space_group_name_H-M   'P 1'
#
loop_
_entity.id
_entity.type
_entity.pdbx_description
1 polymer ?
#
loop_
_entity_poly.entity_id
_entity_poly.type
_entity_poly.pdbx_seq_one_letter_code
_entity_poly.pdbx_strand_id
1 'polypeptide(L)'
;MAMIFEVRVGLRDSDAGQADITRCVLVNAGVADSRIIEQYRADRCTLSWYERSRAQADMHARRIRSLKLKGAVVSVAGIKDADWTTRWKKYFKPFNITPDIRVVPLWTKHARIPAGSIPVYLDTTFAFGSGLHATTRMMAGFLRRCRGRRGRFLDIGTGSGLLALIARAYGAQNVYAIDIDPVAVKTAFSNCKANCCAFEYLKSVSFEDFRIKGQFDFVAANLLTQDLIRLQKKLVGAVAPGGYLAVSGIFHDNYPLFSRRFSSRALVRVAVAHEKKWYAVLFRKRAPAVSPLSRQGQVSVE
;
A
#
# COMPACT_ATOMS: atom_id res chain seq x y z
N MET A 1 -26.29 5.11 -21.73
CA MET A 1 -25.57 5.35 -20.47
C MET A 1 -25.02 4.03 -19.97
N ALA A 2 -23.73 3.96 -19.68
CA ALA A 2 -23.12 2.74 -19.14
C ALA A 2 -23.64 2.47 -17.72
N MET A 3 -23.94 1.21 -17.43
CA MET A 3 -24.37 0.74 -16.11
C MET A 3 -23.20 0.00 -15.47
N ILE A 4 -22.98 0.26 -14.19
CA ILE A 4 -22.08 -0.49 -13.33
C ILE A 4 -22.92 -1.29 -12.34
N PHE A 5 -22.50 -2.51 -12.02
CA PHE A 5 -23.23 -3.39 -11.12
C PHE A 5 -22.46 -3.55 -9.84
N GLU A 6 -22.99 -3.01 -8.74
CA GLU A 6 -22.47 -3.23 -7.40
C GLU A 6 -22.91 -4.62 -6.91
N VAL A 7 -21.95 -5.43 -6.53
CA VAL A 7 -22.22 -6.66 -5.80
C VAL A 7 -21.82 -6.42 -4.35
N ARG A 8 -22.74 -6.68 -3.43
CA ARG A 8 -22.54 -6.45 -2.00
C ARG A 8 -22.82 -7.72 -1.22
N VAL A 9 -21.93 -8.05 -0.30
CA VAL A 9 -22.05 -9.18 0.64
C VAL A 9 -22.00 -8.62 2.05
N GLY A 10 -23.14 -8.66 2.75
CA GLY A 10 -23.22 -8.33 4.17
C GLY A 10 -23.00 -9.59 5.00
N LEU A 11 -22.06 -9.55 5.94
CA LEU A 11 -21.70 -10.63 6.87
C LEU A 11 -21.85 -10.12 8.31
N ARG A 12 -22.11 -11.02 9.28
CA ARG A 12 -22.05 -10.67 10.69
C ARG A 12 -20.58 -10.63 11.14
N ASP A 13 -20.19 -9.65 11.94
CA ASP A 13 -18.80 -9.44 12.38
C ASP A 13 -18.28 -10.53 13.32
N SER A 14 -19.18 -11.27 13.99
CA SER A 14 -18.82 -12.42 14.83
C SER A 14 -18.14 -13.57 14.07
N ASP A 15 -18.17 -13.55 12.72
CA ASP A 15 -17.60 -14.57 11.84
C ASP A 15 -16.49 -13.98 10.96
N ALA A 16 -15.42 -13.47 11.56
CA ALA A 16 -14.28 -12.86 10.86
C ALA A 16 -13.69 -13.75 9.75
N GLY A 17 -13.76 -15.07 9.88
CA GLY A 17 -13.34 -16.02 8.83
C GLY A 17 -14.21 -16.00 7.58
N GLN A 18 -15.49 -15.59 7.66
CA GLN A 18 -16.37 -15.57 6.49
C GLN A 18 -16.01 -14.45 5.51
N ALA A 19 -15.57 -13.30 6.01
CA ALA A 19 -15.10 -12.20 5.15
C ALA A 19 -13.84 -12.62 4.36
N ASP A 20 -12.91 -13.29 5.02
CA ASP A 20 -11.68 -13.78 4.39
C ASP A 20 -11.97 -14.89 3.38
N ILE A 21 -12.86 -15.84 3.70
CA ILE A 21 -13.30 -16.89 2.76
C ILE A 21 -13.97 -16.25 1.54
N THR A 22 -14.88 -15.29 1.75
CA THR A 22 -15.56 -14.58 0.67
C THR A 22 -14.56 -13.87 -0.23
N ARG A 23 -13.59 -13.19 0.36
CA ARG A 23 -12.52 -12.48 -0.35
C ARG A 23 -11.65 -13.44 -1.18
N CYS A 24 -11.20 -14.55 -0.58
CA CYS A 24 -10.45 -15.58 -1.28
C CYS A 24 -11.21 -16.16 -2.49
N VAL A 25 -12.50 -16.44 -2.32
CA VAL A 25 -13.34 -16.96 -3.41
C VAL A 25 -13.49 -15.95 -4.55
N LEU A 26 -13.61 -14.67 -4.23
CA LEU A 26 -13.71 -13.60 -5.23
C LEU A 26 -12.39 -13.42 -5.98
N VAL A 27 -11.27 -13.42 -5.27
CA VAL A 27 -9.93 -13.32 -5.89
C VAL A 27 -9.69 -14.51 -6.83
N ASN A 28 -10.02 -15.72 -6.39
CA ASN A 28 -9.94 -16.93 -7.24
C ASN A 28 -10.94 -16.92 -8.41
N ALA A 29 -11.98 -16.11 -8.34
CA ALA A 29 -12.93 -15.89 -9.43
C ALA A 29 -12.51 -14.76 -10.38
N GLY A 30 -11.33 -14.18 -10.20
CA GLY A 30 -10.77 -13.12 -11.05
C GLY A 30 -11.12 -11.69 -10.63
N VAL A 31 -11.74 -11.49 -9.47
CA VAL A 31 -11.92 -10.15 -8.89
C VAL A 31 -10.60 -9.72 -8.27
N ALA A 32 -9.96 -8.68 -8.79
CA ALA A 32 -8.73 -8.18 -8.21
C ALA A 32 -8.98 -7.77 -6.73
N ASP A 33 -8.10 -8.19 -5.83
CA ASP A 33 -8.22 -7.93 -4.38
C ASP A 33 -8.37 -6.44 -4.07
N SER A 34 -7.67 -5.60 -4.83
CA SER A 34 -7.75 -4.14 -4.75
C SER A 34 -9.13 -3.55 -5.10
N ARG A 35 -10.00 -4.31 -5.78
CA ARG A 35 -11.35 -3.90 -6.14
C ARG A 35 -12.39 -4.25 -5.07
N ILE A 36 -12.04 -5.05 -4.06
CA ILE A 36 -12.92 -5.47 -2.99
C ILE A 36 -12.85 -4.44 -1.86
N ILE A 37 -13.94 -3.69 -1.70
CA ILE A 37 -14.09 -2.69 -0.64
C ILE A 37 -14.68 -3.36 0.58
N GLU A 38 -13.98 -3.30 1.70
CA GLU A 38 -14.40 -3.85 2.97
C GLU A 38 -14.78 -2.73 3.93
N GLN A 39 -16.00 -2.80 4.49
CA GLN A 39 -16.53 -1.81 5.41
C GLN A 39 -17.05 -2.50 6.67
N TYR A 40 -16.63 -2.02 7.83
CA TYR A 40 -17.12 -2.47 9.13
C TYR A 40 -18.05 -1.43 9.72
N ARG A 41 -19.25 -1.85 10.16
CA ARG A 41 -20.22 -1.03 10.91
C ARG A 41 -20.80 -1.87 12.03
N ALA A 42 -20.60 -1.43 13.28
CA ALA A 42 -21.03 -2.14 14.47
C ALA A 42 -20.66 -3.64 14.42
N ASP A 43 -21.62 -4.51 14.29
CA ASP A 43 -21.50 -5.97 14.28
C ASP A 43 -21.53 -6.58 12.85
N ARG A 44 -21.34 -5.75 11.81
CA ARG A 44 -21.43 -6.18 10.40
C ARG A 44 -20.17 -5.82 9.60
N CYS A 45 -19.68 -6.80 8.85
CA CYS A 45 -18.72 -6.60 7.76
C CYS A 45 -19.46 -6.61 6.42
N THR A 46 -19.18 -5.65 5.57
CA THR A 46 -19.72 -5.60 4.20
C THR A 46 -18.57 -5.61 3.22
N LEU A 47 -18.56 -6.59 2.33
CA LEU A 47 -17.68 -6.63 1.16
C LEU A 47 -18.48 -6.14 -0.05
N SER A 48 -17.91 -5.21 -0.81
CA SER A 48 -18.53 -4.73 -2.04
C SER A 48 -17.49 -4.58 -3.14
N TRP A 49 -17.89 -4.86 -4.37
CA TRP A 49 -17.09 -4.63 -5.56
C TRP A 49 -17.99 -4.30 -6.73
N TYR A 50 -17.38 -3.88 -7.84
CA TYR A 50 -18.12 -3.33 -8.97
C TYR A 50 -17.74 -4.05 -10.26
N GLU A 51 -18.76 -4.41 -11.05
CA GLU A 51 -18.60 -5.07 -12.35
C GLU A 51 -19.23 -4.21 -13.47
N ARG A 52 -18.60 -4.23 -14.64
CA ARG A 52 -19.15 -3.55 -15.81
C ARG A 52 -20.21 -4.38 -16.54
N SER A 53 -20.33 -5.66 -16.23
CA SER A 53 -21.28 -6.60 -16.82
C SER A 53 -22.22 -7.17 -15.77
N ARG A 54 -23.53 -7.12 -16.03
CA ARG A 54 -24.55 -7.75 -15.19
C ARG A 54 -24.29 -9.25 -15.05
N ALA A 55 -23.88 -9.91 -16.14
CA ALA A 55 -23.61 -11.34 -16.13
C ALA A 55 -22.46 -11.70 -15.20
N GLN A 56 -21.36 -10.92 -15.19
CA GLN A 56 -20.25 -11.11 -14.26
C GLN A 56 -20.67 -10.87 -12.80
N ALA A 57 -21.43 -9.81 -12.54
CA ALA A 57 -21.94 -9.51 -11.21
C ALA A 57 -22.82 -10.65 -10.66
N ASP A 58 -23.73 -11.16 -11.49
CA ASP A 58 -24.62 -12.28 -11.12
C ASP A 58 -23.84 -13.59 -10.96
N MET A 59 -22.81 -13.84 -11.75
CA MET A 59 -21.92 -15.00 -11.63
C MET A 59 -21.20 -14.98 -10.28
N HIS A 60 -20.58 -13.87 -9.92
CA HIS A 60 -19.90 -13.72 -8.64
C HIS A 60 -20.88 -13.84 -7.46
N ALA A 61 -22.03 -13.19 -7.55
CA ALA A 61 -23.07 -13.28 -6.52
C ALA A 61 -23.57 -14.73 -6.31
N ARG A 62 -23.80 -15.49 -7.40
CA ARG A 62 -24.16 -16.92 -7.33
C ARG A 62 -23.07 -17.75 -6.65
N ARG A 63 -21.80 -17.50 -7.01
CA ARG A 63 -20.65 -18.22 -6.41
C ARG A 63 -20.54 -17.96 -4.91
N ILE A 64 -20.79 -16.73 -4.45
CA ILE A 64 -20.79 -16.43 -3.01
C ILE A 64 -22.01 -17.07 -2.31
N ARG A 65 -23.19 -17.03 -2.93
CA ARG A 65 -24.39 -17.70 -2.36
C ARG A 65 -24.20 -19.20 -2.22
N SER A 66 -23.48 -19.86 -3.14
CA SER A 66 -23.20 -21.31 -3.06
C SER A 66 -22.35 -21.71 -1.88
N LEU A 67 -21.60 -20.77 -1.25
CA LEU A 67 -20.84 -21.03 -0.03
C LEU A 67 -21.72 -21.23 1.21
N LYS A 68 -23.02 -20.88 1.14
CA LYS A 68 -24.00 -21.01 2.21
C LYS A 68 -23.51 -20.40 3.55
N LEU A 69 -22.81 -19.26 3.47
CA LEU A 69 -22.27 -18.57 4.64
C LEU A 69 -23.41 -18.14 5.58
N LYS A 70 -23.30 -18.48 6.86
CA LYS A 70 -24.38 -18.24 7.85
C LYS A 70 -24.64 -16.74 8.00
N GLY A 71 -25.89 -16.34 7.76
CA GLY A 71 -26.33 -14.93 7.89
C GLY A 71 -25.80 -13.98 6.81
N ALA A 72 -25.17 -14.50 5.74
CA ALA A 72 -24.71 -13.69 4.62
C ALA A 72 -25.90 -13.20 3.76
N VAL A 73 -25.89 -11.92 3.43
CA VAL A 73 -26.84 -11.29 2.50
C VAL A 73 -26.09 -10.84 1.25
N VAL A 74 -26.41 -11.42 0.09
CA VAL A 74 -25.78 -11.08 -1.19
C VAL A 74 -26.77 -10.35 -2.08
N SER A 75 -26.45 -9.12 -2.45
CA SER A 75 -27.24 -8.28 -3.35
C SER A 75 -26.44 -7.84 -4.59
N VAL A 76 -27.15 -7.63 -5.69
CA VAL A 76 -26.62 -7.05 -6.92
C VAL A 76 -27.52 -5.88 -7.31
N ALA A 77 -26.94 -4.68 -7.42
CA ALA A 77 -27.66 -3.47 -7.79
C ALA A 77 -27.03 -2.81 -9.02
N GLY A 78 -27.85 -2.42 -10.01
CA GLY A 78 -27.40 -1.59 -11.11
C GLY A 78 -27.28 -0.14 -10.67
N ILE A 79 -26.15 0.49 -10.93
CA ILE A 79 -25.85 1.89 -10.61
C ILE A 79 -25.49 2.60 -11.92
N LYS A 80 -26.06 3.79 -12.19
CA LYS A 80 -25.62 4.61 -13.32
C LYS A 80 -24.18 5.03 -13.10
N ASP A 81 -23.35 4.93 -14.13
CA ASP A 81 -21.90 5.21 -14.07
C ASP A 81 -21.63 6.61 -13.50
N ALA A 82 -22.45 7.61 -13.86
CA ALA A 82 -22.37 8.98 -13.32
C ALA A 82 -22.63 9.05 -11.80
N ASP A 83 -23.53 8.21 -11.26
CA ASP A 83 -23.86 8.20 -9.84
C ASP A 83 -22.78 7.48 -9.01
N TRP A 84 -22.13 6.48 -9.61
CA TRP A 84 -21.06 5.73 -8.92
C TRP A 84 -19.82 6.60 -8.72
N THR A 85 -19.37 7.31 -9.75
CA THR A 85 -18.20 8.19 -9.70
C THR A 85 -18.35 9.34 -8.70
N THR A 86 -19.58 9.67 -8.30
CA THR A 86 -19.88 10.77 -7.39
C THR A 86 -20.22 10.33 -5.97
N ARG A 87 -20.85 9.17 -5.77
CA ARG A 87 -21.31 8.74 -4.43
C ARG A 87 -20.19 8.48 -3.44
N TRP A 88 -19.15 7.73 -3.80
CA TRP A 88 -18.05 7.42 -2.90
C TRP A 88 -17.20 8.67 -2.57
N LYS A 89 -17.10 9.63 -3.50
CA LYS A 89 -16.40 10.91 -3.28
C LYS A 89 -16.96 11.68 -2.07
N LYS A 90 -18.24 11.57 -1.80
CA LYS A 90 -18.89 12.21 -0.63
C LYS A 90 -18.39 11.67 0.71
N TYR A 91 -17.93 10.42 0.75
CA TYR A 91 -17.47 9.75 1.96
C TYR A 91 -15.96 9.86 2.15
N PHE A 92 -15.21 10.14 1.09
CA PHE A 92 -13.77 10.31 1.16
C PHE A 92 -13.43 11.79 1.41
N LYS A 93 -13.34 12.14 2.71
CA LYS A 93 -13.02 13.50 3.18
C LYS A 93 -11.52 13.63 3.47
N PRO A 94 -10.95 14.87 3.51
CA PRO A 94 -9.58 15.07 3.95
C PRO A 94 -9.34 14.53 5.35
N PHE A 95 -8.25 13.78 5.54
CA PHE A 95 -7.87 13.15 6.81
C PHE A 95 -6.36 13.19 7.03
N ASN A 96 -5.93 13.10 8.28
CA ASN A 96 -4.52 13.01 8.61
C ASN A 96 -4.09 11.55 8.58
N ILE A 97 -3.11 11.20 7.72
CA ILE A 97 -2.52 9.86 7.68
C ILE A 97 -1.36 9.73 8.68
N THR A 98 -0.68 10.85 8.94
CA THR A 98 0.27 11.05 10.04
C THR A 98 -0.06 12.39 10.70
N PRO A 99 0.48 12.70 11.88
CA PRO A 99 0.22 13.98 12.54
C PRO A 99 0.49 15.22 11.67
N ASP A 100 1.42 15.11 10.75
CA ASP A 100 1.92 16.21 9.90
C ASP A 100 1.56 16.07 8.41
N ILE A 101 1.09 14.91 7.93
CA ILE A 101 0.61 14.71 6.55
C ILE A 101 -0.92 14.64 6.52
N ARG A 102 -1.53 15.50 5.72
CA ARG A 102 -2.96 15.48 5.44
C ARG A 102 -3.22 15.02 4.02
N VAL A 103 -3.90 13.88 3.88
CA VAL A 103 -4.39 13.41 2.58
C VAL A 103 -5.64 14.21 2.21
N VAL A 104 -5.61 14.81 1.03
CA VAL A 104 -6.67 15.69 0.51
C VAL A 104 -7.15 15.13 -0.82
N PRO A 105 -8.39 14.61 -0.91
CA PRO A 105 -8.96 14.21 -2.18
C PRO A 105 -8.95 15.34 -3.20
N LEU A 106 -8.59 15.08 -4.46
CA LEU A 106 -8.47 16.10 -5.50
C LEU A 106 -9.76 16.89 -5.72
N TRP A 107 -10.92 16.27 -5.53
CA TRP A 107 -12.22 16.95 -5.63
C TRP A 107 -12.54 17.84 -4.41
N THR A 108 -11.69 17.84 -3.37
CA THR A 108 -11.79 18.71 -2.19
C THR A 108 -10.54 19.57 -2.01
N LYS A 109 -9.76 19.83 -3.08
CA LYS A 109 -8.48 20.56 -3.02
C LYS A 109 -8.61 21.98 -2.43
N HIS A 110 -9.81 22.55 -2.42
CA HIS A 110 -10.11 23.85 -1.80
C HIS A 110 -10.41 23.74 -0.29
N ALA A 111 -10.38 22.53 0.28
CA ALA A 111 -10.56 22.36 1.72
C ALA A 111 -9.44 23.07 2.49
N ARG A 112 -9.82 23.69 3.62
CA ARG A 112 -8.86 24.37 4.51
C ARG A 112 -7.81 23.35 5.00
N ILE A 113 -6.55 23.68 4.81
CA ILE A 113 -5.42 22.94 5.34
C ILE A 113 -5.04 23.53 6.69
N PRO A 114 -5.06 22.75 7.79
CA PRO A 114 -4.62 23.23 9.10
C PRO A 114 -3.15 23.69 9.06
N ALA A 115 -2.82 24.71 9.84
CA ALA A 115 -1.44 25.16 9.97
C ALA A 115 -0.53 24.02 10.44
N GLY A 116 0.67 23.93 9.88
CA GLY A 116 1.64 22.86 10.18
C GLY A 116 1.36 21.53 9.49
N SER A 117 0.26 21.38 8.75
CA SER A 117 -0.01 20.18 7.95
C SER A 117 0.56 20.31 6.55
N ILE A 118 1.17 19.24 6.06
CA ILE A 118 1.65 19.10 4.68
C ILE A 118 0.54 18.41 3.89
N PRO A 119 -0.10 19.06 2.91
CA PRO A 119 -1.13 18.41 2.11
C PRO A 119 -0.50 17.45 1.10
N VAL A 120 -1.11 16.28 0.94
CA VAL A 120 -0.87 15.34 -0.15
C VAL A 120 -2.19 15.15 -0.89
N TYR A 121 -2.28 15.70 -2.09
CA TYR A 121 -3.46 15.62 -2.94
C TYR A 121 -3.55 14.26 -3.63
N LEU A 122 -4.71 13.63 -3.57
CA LEU A 122 -4.85 12.24 -4.02
C LEU A 122 -6.16 12.02 -4.77
N ASP A 123 -6.06 11.41 -5.96
CA ASP A 123 -7.17 10.73 -6.61
C ASP A 123 -6.98 9.22 -6.46
N THR A 124 -7.97 8.56 -5.87
CA THR A 124 -7.96 7.10 -5.63
C THR A 124 -9.07 6.40 -6.40
N THR A 125 -9.61 7.06 -7.41
CA THR A 125 -10.79 6.54 -8.17
C THR A 125 -10.54 5.15 -8.76
N PHE A 126 -9.30 4.85 -9.17
CA PHE A 126 -8.98 3.66 -9.94
C PHE A 126 -7.83 2.81 -9.38
N ALA A 127 -7.21 3.20 -8.26
CA ALA A 127 -6.05 2.49 -7.73
C ALA A 127 -6.18 2.22 -6.22
N PHE A 128 -5.54 1.14 -5.76
CA PHE A 128 -5.34 0.86 -4.34
C PHE A 128 -4.46 1.94 -3.69
N GLY A 129 -4.56 2.10 -2.37
CA GLY A 129 -3.69 3.03 -1.65
C GLY A 129 -4.35 4.37 -1.33
N SER A 130 -5.64 4.37 -0.97
CA SER A 130 -6.35 5.58 -0.52
C SER A 130 -5.80 6.18 0.79
N GLY A 131 -4.97 5.46 1.52
CA GLY A 131 -4.48 5.84 2.83
C GLY A 131 -5.40 5.46 3.99
N LEU A 132 -6.61 4.98 3.72
CA LEU A 132 -7.56 4.55 4.76
C LEU A 132 -7.27 3.15 5.28
N HIS A 133 -6.52 2.33 4.56
CA HIS A 133 -6.17 0.99 4.98
C HIS A 133 -5.09 1.01 6.06
N ALA A 134 -5.18 0.11 7.05
CA ALA A 134 -4.24 0.01 8.17
C ALA A 134 -2.77 -0.14 7.70
N THR A 135 -2.54 -0.98 6.68
CA THR A 135 -1.19 -1.18 6.11
C THR A 135 -0.55 0.10 5.62
N THR A 136 -1.32 0.94 4.90
CA THR A 136 -0.83 2.21 4.36
C THR A 136 -0.55 3.22 5.48
N ARG A 137 -1.41 3.27 6.52
CA ARG A 137 -1.17 4.14 7.69
C ARG A 137 0.09 3.76 8.45
N MET A 138 0.31 2.47 8.70
CA MET A 138 1.51 1.97 9.37
C MET A 138 2.78 2.30 8.57
N MET A 139 2.73 2.11 7.24
CA MET A 139 3.84 2.46 6.34
C MET A 139 4.13 3.95 6.35
N ALA A 140 3.09 4.81 6.31
CA ALA A 140 3.24 6.25 6.44
C ALA A 140 3.87 6.65 7.79
N GLY A 141 3.51 5.96 8.88
CA GLY A 141 4.13 6.11 10.19
C GLY A 141 5.63 5.79 10.19
N PHE A 142 6.06 4.76 9.47
CA PHE A 142 7.47 4.43 9.30
C PHE A 142 8.22 5.48 8.47
N LEU A 143 7.60 5.99 7.39
CA LEU A 143 8.18 7.10 6.63
C LEU A 143 8.37 8.35 7.51
N ARG A 144 7.37 8.68 8.33
CA ARG A 144 7.47 9.79 9.29
C ARG A 144 8.62 9.61 10.27
N ARG A 145 8.82 8.39 10.79
CA ARG A 145 9.92 8.07 11.71
C ARG A 145 11.29 8.30 11.06
N CYS A 146 11.38 8.10 9.74
CA CYS A 146 12.61 8.24 8.97
C CYS A 146 12.67 9.58 8.17
N ARG A 147 11.79 10.55 8.48
CA ARG A 147 11.76 11.84 7.79
C ARG A 147 13.07 12.60 7.87
N GLY A 148 13.31 13.49 6.90
CA GLY A 148 14.54 14.29 6.80
C GLY A 148 15.72 13.54 6.17
N ARG A 149 15.56 12.26 5.82
CA ARG A 149 16.55 11.53 5.06
C ARG A 149 16.43 11.89 3.59
N ARG A 150 17.42 12.64 3.13
CA ARG A 150 17.56 12.97 1.72
C ARG A 150 18.28 11.81 1.03
N GLY A 151 17.63 11.21 0.04
CA GLY A 151 18.20 10.07 -0.66
C GLY A 151 17.23 9.43 -1.63
N ARG A 152 17.57 8.23 -2.06
CA ARG A 152 16.81 7.44 -3.02
C ARG A 152 15.74 6.61 -2.31
N PHE A 153 14.51 6.76 -2.74
CA PHE A 153 13.35 6.04 -2.23
C PHE A 153 12.76 5.14 -3.32
N LEU A 154 12.41 3.92 -2.96
CA LEU A 154 11.71 2.98 -3.86
C LEU A 154 10.38 2.54 -3.24
N ASP A 155 9.30 2.71 -4.00
CA ASP A 155 7.95 2.22 -3.68
C ASP A 155 7.58 1.06 -4.60
N ILE A 156 7.42 -0.13 -4.04
CA ILE A 156 7.10 -1.37 -4.76
C ILE A 156 5.63 -1.71 -4.53
N GLY A 157 4.86 -1.79 -5.62
CA GLY A 157 3.40 -1.84 -5.56
C GLY A 157 2.84 -0.47 -5.16
N THR A 158 3.23 0.57 -5.91
CA THR A 158 2.96 1.97 -5.54
C THR A 158 1.46 2.33 -5.50
N GLY A 159 0.62 1.60 -6.24
CA GLY A 159 -0.81 1.87 -6.29
C GLY A 159 -1.13 3.30 -6.72
N SER A 160 -1.76 4.06 -5.83
CA SER A 160 -2.07 5.48 -6.05
C SER A 160 -0.85 6.42 -6.02
N GLY A 161 0.33 5.92 -5.64
CA GLY A 161 1.54 6.72 -5.43
C GLY A 161 1.63 7.39 -4.05
N LEU A 162 0.70 7.08 -3.13
CA LEU A 162 0.60 7.79 -1.85
C LEU A 162 1.88 7.69 -1.01
N LEU A 163 2.48 6.50 -0.85
CA LEU A 163 3.70 6.34 -0.07
C LEU A 163 4.88 7.08 -0.71
N ALA A 164 4.99 7.03 -2.05
CA ALA A 164 5.98 7.79 -2.81
C ALA A 164 5.81 9.31 -2.64
N LEU A 165 4.57 9.81 -2.65
CA LEU A 165 4.26 11.22 -2.38
C LEU A 165 4.60 11.63 -0.94
N ILE A 166 4.30 10.78 0.04
CA ILE A 166 4.66 11.01 1.45
C ILE A 166 6.19 11.04 1.60
N ALA A 167 6.91 10.11 0.94
CA ALA A 167 8.37 10.11 0.97
C ALA A 167 8.95 11.40 0.39
N ARG A 168 8.38 11.89 -0.72
CA ARG A 168 8.77 13.19 -1.32
C ARG A 168 8.50 14.34 -0.35
N ALA A 169 7.33 14.37 0.28
CA ALA A 169 6.96 15.37 1.28
C ALA A 169 7.90 15.36 2.50
N TYR A 170 8.44 14.21 2.86
CA TYR A 170 9.44 14.07 3.93
C TYR A 170 10.89 14.26 3.47
N GLY A 171 11.13 14.68 2.23
CA GLY A 171 12.44 15.12 1.74
C GLY A 171 13.21 14.10 0.90
N ALA A 172 12.60 12.98 0.48
CA ALA A 172 13.23 12.09 -0.47
C ALA A 172 13.53 12.83 -1.79
N GLN A 173 14.79 12.76 -2.25
CA GLN A 173 15.23 13.51 -3.43
C GLN A 173 14.93 12.76 -4.73
N ASN A 174 15.22 11.46 -4.76
CA ASN A 174 15.02 10.62 -5.94
C ASN A 174 13.99 9.55 -5.61
N VAL A 175 12.78 9.71 -6.10
CA VAL A 175 11.64 8.81 -5.84
C VAL A 175 11.42 7.91 -7.04
N TYR A 176 11.50 6.62 -6.81
CA TYR A 176 11.24 5.55 -7.78
C TYR A 176 9.98 4.82 -7.34
N ALA A 177 9.06 4.61 -8.26
CA ALA A 177 7.81 3.93 -7.98
C ALA A 177 7.49 2.93 -9.10
N ILE A 178 7.08 1.74 -8.72
CA ILE A 178 6.71 0.68 -9.67
C ILE A 178 5.44 -0.01 -9.22
N ASP A 179 4.69 -0.48 -10.20
CA ASP A 179 3.53 -1.35 -10.00
C ASP A 179 3.41 -2.31 -11.19
N ILE A 180 2.80 -3.47 -10.98
CA ILE A 180 2.48 -4.38 -12.09
C ILE A 180 1.26 -3.91 -12.88
N ASP A 181 0.38 -3.12 -12.24
CA ASP A 181 -0.85 -2.61 -12.85
C ASP A 181 -0.59 -1.26 -13.56
N PRO A 182 -0.76 -1.18 -14.90
CA PRO A 182 -0.63 0.07 -15.63
C PRO A 182 -1.65 1.14 -15.21
N VAL A 183 -2.81 0.75 -14.67
CA VAL A 183 -3.81 1.69 -14.14
C VAL A 183 -3.31 2.36 -12.87
N ALA A 184 -2.64 1.60 -11.98
CA ALA A 184 -1.99 2.13 -10.80
C ALA A 184 -0.91 3.15 -11.18
N VAL A 185 -0.04 2.81 -12.13
CA VAL A 185 1.02 3.71 -12.63
C VAL A 185 0.45 5.01 -13.21
N LYS A 186 -0.62 4.91 -14.01
CA LYS A 186 -1.30 6.10 -14.55
C LYS A 186 -1.89 6.97 -13.43
N THR A 187 -2.48 6.35 -12.41
CA THR A 187 -3.04 7.05 -11.25
C THR A 187 -1.93 7.73 -10.44
N ALA A 188 -0.84 7.03 -10.14
CA ALA A 188 0.33 7.58 -9.45
C ALA A 188 0.94 8.78 -10.19
N PHE A 189 1.02 8.70 -11.53
CA PHE A 189 1.48 9.81 -12.37
C PHE A 189 0.58 11.04 -12.26
N SER A 190 -0.74 10.84 -12.31
CA SER A 190 -1.71 11.92 -12.19
C SER A 190 -1.64 12.58 -10.80
N ASN A 191 -1.50 11.76 -9.74
CA ASN A 191 -1.35 12.22 -8.38
C ASN A 191 -0.02 12.97 -8.17
N CYS A 192 1.07 12.50 -8.78
CA CYS A 192 2.36 13.18 -8.74
C CYS A 192 2.26 14.59 -9.34
N LYS A 193 1.64 14.73 -10.52
CA LYS A 193 1.36 16.03 -11.15
C LYS A 193 0.50 16.94 -10.26
N ALA A 194 -0.53 16.39 -9.63
CA ALA A 194 -1.42 17.15 -8.75
C ALA A 194 -0.71 17.72 -7.51
N ASN A 195 0.40 17.08 -7.10
CA ASN A 195 1.27 17.53 -6.01
C ASN A 195 2.48 18.35 -6.50
N CYS A 196 2.49 18.82 -7.75
CA CYS A 196 3.56 19.61 -8.35
C CYS A 196 4.95 18.94 -8.18
N CYS A 197 5.02 17.61 -8.27
CA CYS A 197 6.27 16.87 -8.14
C CYS A 197 6.51 15.95 -9.35
N ALA A 198 7.71 15.40 -9.43
CA ALA A 198 8.08 14.37 -10.38
C ALA A 198 8.73 13.19 -9.63
N PHE A 199 8.51 11.96 -10.14
CA PHE A 199 9.26 10.80 -9.73
C PHE A 199 10.35 10.54 -10.77
N GLU A 200 11.55 10.18 -10.32
CA GLU A 200 12.70 9.86 -11.17
C GLU A 200 12.41 8.65 -12.08
N TYR A 201 11.57 7.76 -11.57
CA TYR A 201 11.17 6.58 -12.30
C TYR A 201 9.74 6.17 -11.88
N LEU A 202 8.86 6.01 -12.87
CA LEU A 202 7.50 5.52 -12.66
C LEU A 202 7.12 4.64 -13.85
N LYS A 203 7.03 3.33 -13.64
CA LYS A 203 6.71 2.37 -14.71
C LYS A 203 5.88 1.19 -14.22
N SER A 204 5.09 0.66 -15.16
CA SER A 204 4.46 -0.65 -14.98
C SER A 204 5.49 -1.74 -15.26
N VAL A 205 5.95 -2.37 -14.19
CA VAL A 205 6.95 -3.44 -14.23
C VAL A 205 6.88 -4.26 -12.95
N SER A 206 7.10 -5.57 -13.05
CA SER A 206 7.24 -6.41 -11.87
C SER A 206 8.52 -6.09 -11.12
N PHE A 207 8.53 -6.29 -9.79
CA PHE A 207 9.78 -6.08 -9.05
C PHE A 207 10.85 -7.10 -9.46
N GLU A 208 10.48 -8.30 -9.93
CA GLU A 208 11.42 -9.27 -10.48
C GLU A 208 12.16 -8.77 -11.72
N ASP A 209 11.46 -8.02 -12.58
CA ASP A 209 12.01 -7.49 -13.83
C ASP A 209 12.61 -6.09 -13.68
N PHE A 210 12.31 -5.43 -12.57
CA PHE A 210 12.85 -4.11 -12.28
C PHE A 210 14.38 -4.13 -12.21
N ARG A 211 15.02 -3.33 -13.05
CA ARG A 211 16.48 -3.18 -13.16
C ARG A 211 16.86 -1.70 -13.09
N ILE A 212 17.45 -1.32 -11.98
CA ILE A 212 18.04 0.01 -11.80
C ILE A 212 19.39 -0.14 -11.09
N LYS A 213 20.39 0.62 -11.55
CA LYS A 213 21.69 0.64 -10.89
C LYS A 213 21.64 1.36 -9.56
N GLY A 214 22.36 0.81 -8.60
CA GLY A 214 22.46 1.35 -7.25
C GLY A 214 21.36 0.88 -6.30
N GLN A 215 21.48 1.29 -5.07
CA GLN A 215 20.61 0.90 -3.95
C GLN A 215 19.82 2.12 -3.46
N PHE A 216 18.85 1.86 -2.59
CA PHE A 216 17.93 2.86 -2.08
C PHE A 216 18.11 3.05 -0.57
N ASP A 217 18.05 4.29 -0.11
CA ASP A 217 18.14 4.63 1.32
C ASP A 217 16.88 4.20 2.07
N PHE A 218 15.76 4.13 1.35
CA PHE A 218 14.52 3.59 1.88
C PHE A 218 13.76 2.81 0.79
N VAL A 219 13.38 1.58 1.10
CA VAL A 219 12.52 0.74 0.26
C VAL A 219 11.21 0.50 1.00
N ALA A 220 10.09 0.78 0.35
CA ALA A 220 8.74 0.46 0.81
C ALA A 220 8.14 -0.65 -0.06
N ALA A 221 7.53 -1.66 0.58
CA ALA A 221 6.81 -2.73 -0.11
C ALA A 221 5.55 -3.10 0.68
N ASN A 222 4.39 -2.64 0.22
CA ASN A 222 3.10 -3.00 0.78
C ASN A 222 2.45 -4.07 -0.10
N LEU A 223 2.88 -5.32 0.09
CA LEU A 223 2.57 -6.47 -0.76
C LEU A 223 1.99 -7.63 0.09
N LEU A 224 1.42 -8.63 -0.57
CA LEU A 224 0.96 -9.83 0.11
C LEU A 224 2.14 -10.58 0.77
N THR A 225 1.87 -11.22 1.90
CA THR A 225 2.88 -11.93 2.71
C THR A 225 3.72 -12.91 1.88
N GLN A 226 3.09 -13.64 0.97
CA GLN A 226 3.79 -14.63 0.13
C GLN A 226 4.78 -13.96 -0.83
N ASP A 227 4.40 -12.83 -1.42
CA ASP A 227 5.27 -12.06 -2.31
C ASP A 227 6.45 -11.45 -1.55
N LEU A 228 6.22 -10.92 -0.36
CA LEU A 228 7.30 -10.43 0.51
C LEU A 228 8.33 -11.51 0.79
N ILE A 229 7.88 -12.74 1.15
CA ILE A 229 8.78 -13.88 1.42
C ILE A 229 9.53 -14.29 0.15
N ARG A 230 8.84 -14.41 -0.99
CA ARG A 230 9.41 -14.77 -2.28
C ARG A 230 10.46 -13.77 -2.76
N LEU A 231 10.19 -12.48 -2.59
CA LEU A 231 11.03 -11.38 -3.06
C LEU A 231 12.12 -10.96 -2.06
N GLN A 232 12.20 -11.59 -0.91
CA GLN A 232 13.05 -11.20 0.22
C GLN A 232 14.49 -10.87 -0.18
N LYS A 233 15.15 -11.77 -0.91
CA LYS A 233 16.56 -11.59 -1.32
C LYS A 233 16.74 -10.30 -2.13
N LYS A 234 15.83 -10.05 -3.06
CA LYS A 234 15.87 -8.86 -3.92
C LYS A 234 15.52 -7.58 -3.16
N LEU A 235 14.53 -7.64 -2.24
CA LEU A 235 14.19 -6.54 -1.35
C LEU A 235 15.41 -6.13 -0.50
N VAL A 236 16.08 -7.07 0.14
CA VAL A 236 17.29 -6.82 0.93
C VAL A 236 18.42 -6.27 0.06
N GLY A 237 18.58 -6.80 -1.16
CA GLY A 237 19.58 -6.33 -2.15
C GLY A 237 19.35 -4.88 -2.57
N ALA A 238 18.10 -4.46 -2.70
CA ALA A 238 17.73 -3.11 -3.12
C ALA A 238 18.03 -2.03 -2.06
N VAL A 239 18.13 -2.39 -0.78
CA VAL A 239 18.40 -1.44 0.31
C VAL A 239 19.89 -1.14 0.41
N ALA A 240 20.26 0.12 0.50
CA ALA A 240 21.62 0.57 0.76
C ALA A 240 22.09 0.17 2.16
N PRO A 241 23.42 -0.01 2.40
CA PRO A 241 23.96 -0.16 3.74
C PRO A 241 23.52 0.99 4.65
N GLY A 242 23.00 0.69 5.84
CA GLY A 242 22.43 1.68 6.75
C GLY A 242 21.03 2.18 6.38
N GLY A 243 20.52 1.81 5.21
CA GLY A 243 19.17 2.14 4.71
C GLY A 243 18.06 1.34 5.39
N TYR A 244 16.82 1.63 5.03
CA TYR A 244 15.62 1.05 5.63
C TYR A 244 14.80 0.25 4.62
N LEU A 245 14.17 -0.80 5.12
CA LEU A 245 13.15 -1.57 4.43
C LEU A 245 11.89 -1.58 5.28
N ALA A 246 10.82 -0.97 4.78
CA ALA A 246 9.49 -1.09 5.37
C ALA A 246 8.65 -2.05 4.54
N VAL A 247 8.03 -3.00 5.20
CA VAL A 247 7.13 -3.99 4.57
C VAL A 247 5.81 -4.06 5.30
N SER A 248 4.71 -4.22 4.56
CA SER A 248 3.35 -4.43 5.09
C SER A 248 2.52 -5.26 4.11
N GLY A 249 1.22 -5.44 4.42
CA GLY A 249 0.37 -6.41 3.73
C GLY A 249 0.43 -7.79 4.39
N ILE A 250 0.90 -7.83 5.64
CA ILE A 250 1.05 -9.05 6.45
C ILE A 250 -0.19 -9.19 7.31
N PHE A 251 -1.04 -10.14 6.94
CA PHE A 251 -2.23 -10.47 7.72
C PHE A 251 -1.85 -11.19 9.01
N HIS A 252 -2.66 -11.03 10.05
CA HIS A 252 -2.41 -11.56 11.41
C HIS A 252 -1.99 -13.04 11.40
N ASP A 253 -2.76 -13.89 10.73
CA ASP A 253 -2.50 -15.33 10.69
C ASP A 253 -1.20 -15.69 9.96
N ASN A 254 -0.74 -14.81 9.05
CA ASN A 254 0.49 -14.99 8.29
C ASN A 254 1.74 -14.41 9.01
N TYR A 255 1.55 -13.62 10.08
CA TYR A 255 2.67 -12.98 10.76
C TYR A 255 3.70 -13.97 11.36
N PRO A 256 3.30 -15.09 11.99
CA PRO A 256 4.25 -16.10 12.45
C PRO A 256 5.07 -16.70 11.30
N LEU A 257 4.44 -17.01 10.17
CA LEU A 257 5.11 -17.51 8.98
C LEU A 257 6.09 -16.46 8.43
N PHE A 258 5.62 -15.21 8.28
CA PHE A 258 6.44 -14.09 7.84
C PHE A 258 7.66 -13.91 8.76
N SER A 259 7.45 -13.83 10.06
CA SER A 259 8.52 -13.59 11.05
C SER A 259 9.61 -14.67 11.01
N ARG A 260 9.24 -15.92 10.72
CA ARG A 260 10.15 -17.06 10.58
C ARG A 260 10.88 -17.08 9.23
N ARG A 261 10.16 -16.78 8.14
CA ARG A 261 10.68 -16.92 6.77
C ARG A 261 11.37 -15.65 6.27
N PHE A 262 10.87 -14.47 6.66
CA PHE A 262 11.46 -13.19 6.26
C PHE A 262 12.58 -12.81 7.24
N SER A 263 13.73 -13.46 7.10
CA SER A 263 14.91 -13.24 7.94
C SER A 263 16.16 -13.08 7.09
N SER A 264 17.04 -12.18 7.48
CA SER A 264 18.35 -11.97 6.85
C SER A 264 19.34 -11.44 7.87
N ARG A 265 20.55 -12.00 7.88
CA ARG A 265 21.65 -11.49 8.74
C ARG A 265 22.01 -10.04 8.43
N ALA A 266 21.70 -9.56 7.21
CA ALA A 266 21.93 -8.18 6.81
C ALA A 266 20.91 -7.20 7.39
N LEU A 267 19.77 -7.66 7.94
CA LEU A 267 18.70 -6.82 8.45
C LEU A 267 18.62 -6.87 9.97
N VAL A 268 18.34 -5.70 10.56
CA VAL A 268 17.94 -5.56 11.97
C VAL A 268 16.51 -5.05 11.99
N ARG A 269 15.62 -5.71 12.71
CA ARG A 269 14.25 -5.26 12.92
C ARG A 269 14.24 -4.04 13.86
N VAL A 270 13.75 -2.91 13.37
CA VAL A 270 13.73 -1.62 14.09
C VAL A 270 12.40 -1.38 14.77
N ALA A 271 11.30 -1.74 14.11
CA ALA A 271 9.96 -1.58 14.64
C ALA A 271 8.99 -2.59 14.03
N VAL A 272 7.97 -2.90 14.79
CA VAL A 272 6.76 -3.61 14.33
C VAL A 272 5.58 -2.72 14.66
N ALA A 273 4.71 -2.52 13.70
CA ALA A 273 3.41 -1.88 13.89
C ALA A 273 2.30 -2.92 13.65
N HIS A 274 1.24 -2.81 14.44
CA HIS A 274 0.07 -3.64 14.33
C HIS A 274 -1.17 -2.77 14.44
N GLU A 275 -2.06 -2.90 13.47
CA GLU A 275 -3.35 -2.21 13.47
C GLU A 275 -4.43 -3.15 12.94
N LYS A 276 -5.46 -3.40 13.77
CA LYS A 276 -6.51 -4.40 13.50
C LYS A 276 -5.90 -5.78 13.23
N LYS A 277 -6.11 -6.34 12.03
CA LYS A 277 -5.59 -7.64 11.60
C LYS A 277 -4.33 -7.55 10.75
N TRP A 278 -3.63 -6.41 10.72
CA TRP A 278 -2.52 -6.18 9.83
C TRP A 278 -1.25 -5.81 10.57
N TYR A 279 -0.13 -6.31 10.06
CA TYR A 279 1.21 -5.98 10.54
C TYR A 279 2.01 -5.24 9.49
N ALA A 280 2.90 -4.38 9.98
CA ALA A 280 3.98 -3.78 9.22
C ALA A 280 5.28 -3.89 10.00
N VAL A 281 6.40 -4.07 9.30
CA VAL A 281 7.71 -4.22 9.91
C VAL A 281 8.70 -3.28 9.23
N LEU A 282 9.44 -2.55 10.07
CA LEU A 282 10.55 -1.72 9.64
C LEU A 282 11.86 -2.40 9.99
N PHE A 283 12.70 -2.59 8.98
CA PHE A 283 14.06 -3.09 9.12
C PHE A 283 15.07 -2.00 8.76
N ARG A 284 16.27 -2.12 9.32
CA ARG A 284 17.46 -1.37 8.91
C ARG A 284 18.51 -2.35 8.39
N LYS A 285 19.10 -2.07 7.23
CA LYS A 285 20.22 -2.86 6.73
C LYS A 285 21.48 -2.50 7.48
N ARG A 286 22.24 -3.50 7.92
CA ARG A 286 23.54 -3.29 8.57
C ARG A 286 24.48 -2.59 7.59
N ALA A 287 25.21 -1.60 8.08
CA ALA A 287 26.37 -1.08 7.37
C ALA A 287 27.52 -2.10 7.45
N PRO A 288 28.41 -2.18 6.45
CA PRO A 288 29.66 -2.90 6.60
C PRO A 288 30.40 -2.40 7.86
N ALA A 289 31.03 -3.30 8.58
CA ALA A 289 31.95 -2.88 9.63
C ALA A 289 33.03 -2.00 8.97
N VAL A 290 33.20 -0.79 9.46
CA VAL A 290 34.33 0.05 9.05
C VAL A 290 35.56 -0.67 9.58
N SER A 291 36.39 -1.24 8.67
CA SER A 291 37.72 -1.72 9.06
C SER A 291 38.47 -0.55 9.67
N PRO A 292 39.04 -0.70 10.86
CA PRO A 292 39.93 0.33 11.39
C PRO A 292 41.05 0.53 10.39
N LEU A 293 41.10 1.73 9.77
CA LEU A 293 42.22 2.14 8.93
C LEU A 293 43.48 1.90 9.78
N SER A 294 44.38 1.06 9.28
CA SER A 294 45.69 0.86 9.83
C SER A 294 46.36 2.23 10.00
N ARG A 295 46.49 2.67 11.25
CA ARG A 295 47.42 3.73 11.61
C ARG A 295 48.83 3.17 11.39
N GLN A 296 49.29 3.18 10.15
CA GLN A 296 50.71 3.00 9.84
C GLN A 296 51.14 4.23 9.06
N GLY A 297 51.92 5.05 9.71
CA GLY A 297 52.51 6.25 9.12
C GLY A 297 53.05 7.19 10.22
N GLN A 298 53.69 6.63 11.27
CA GLN A 298 54.70 7.44 11.99
C GLN A 298 55.90 7.51 11.05
N VAL A 299 56.04 8.60 10.36
CA VAL A 299 57.31 9.00 9.71
C VAL A 299 58.15 9.59 10.82
N SER A 300 59.18 8.84 11.24
CA SER A 300 60.28 9.37 12.00
C SER A 300 61.06 10.33 11.11
N VAL A 301 61.13 11.59 11.53
CA VAL A 301 62.07 12.56 10.95
C VAL A 301 63.26 12.57 11.93
N GLU A 302 64.40 12.07 11.45
CA GLU A 302 65.71 12.41 11.96
C GLU A 302 66.17 13.77 11.43
#